data_9188bf09a0e1c761fea7e5ca58aff8bc
#
_entry.id   9188bf09a0e1c761fea7e5ca58aff8bc
#
_cell.length_a   1.000
_cell.length_b   1.000
_cell.length_c   1.000
_cell.angle_alpha   90.00
_cell.angle_beta   90.00
_cell.angle_gamma   90.00
#
_symmetry.space_group_name_H-M   'P 1'
#
loop_
_entity.id
_entity.type
_entity.pdbx_description
1 polymer ?
#
loop_
_entity_poly.entity_id
_entity_poly.type
_entity_poly.pdbx_seq_one_letter_code
_entity_poly.pdbx_strand_id
1 'polypeptide(L)'
;MNFIPVNEPLLNGNEKKYLENCIDTGWISSEGPYVKEFEKIFSKRVGRKYGVAVCNGTAALEAALIAAGIQYGDEVILPSFTIISCASAIIRAGGIP
;
A
#
# COMPACT_ATOMS: atom_id res chain seq x y z
N MET A 1 -35.18 -0.57 0.75
CA MET A 1 -34.20 0.08 1.63
C MET A 1 -33.04 0.54 0.77
N ASN A 2 -32.73 1.83 0.76
CA ASN A 2 -31.53 2.30 0.05
C ASN A 2 -30.31 1.97 0.93
N PHE A 3 -29.38 1.18 0.41
CA PHE A 3 -28.12 0.92 1.08
C PHE A 3 -27.25 2.18 1.06
N ILE A 4 -26.76 2.59 2.22
CA ILE A 4 -25.82 3.72 2.36
C ILE A 4 -24.45 3.10 2.71
N PRO A 5 -23.48 3.14 1.78
CA PRO A 5 -22.15 2.59 2.04
C PRO A 5 -21.38 3.46 3.05
N VAL A 6 -20.45 2.85 3.79
CA VAL A 6 -19.57 3.58 4.71
C VAL A 6 -18.61 4.49 3.95
N ASN A 7 -18.14 4.02 2.80
CA ASN A 7 -17.36 4.79 1.84
C ASN A 7 -17.53 4.20 0.42
N GLU A 8 -17.20 4.99 -0.56
CA GLU A 8 -17.13 4.58 -1.96
C GLU A 8 -15.83 5.06 -2.59
N PRO A 9 -15.20 4.26 -3.47
CA PRO A 9 -14.04 4.72 -4.20
C PRO A 9 -14.41 5.84 -5.18
N LEU A 10 -13.66 6.92 -5.16
CA LEU A 10 -13.82 8.03 -6.10
C LEU A 10 -12.90 7.81 -7.31
N LEU A 11 -13.48 7.35 -8.42
CA LEU A 11 -12.77 7.02 -9.66
C LEU A 11 -13.13 8.04 -10.76
N ASN A 12 -12.79 9.32 -10.54
CA ASN A 12 -13.10 10.41 -11.45
C ASN A 12 -11.86 11.10 -12.05
N GLY A 13 -10.67 10.51 -11.84
CA GLY A 13 -9.40 11.00 -12.36
C GLY A 13 -8.97 10.27 -13.64
N ASN A 14 -7.71 9.88 -13.69
CA ASN A 14 -7.09 9.23 -14.84
C ASN A 14 -7.00 7.69 -14.71
N GLU A 15 -7.65 7.09 -13.71
CA GLU A 15 -7.52 5.68 -13.37
C GLU A 15 -7.85 4.80 -14.58
N LYS A 16 -9.00 5.07 -15.22
CA LYS A 16 -9.44 4.33 -16.41
C LYS A 16 -8.42 4.45 -17.55
N LYS A 17 -7.93 5.66 -17.82
CA LYS A 17 -6.95 5.93 -18.88
C LYS A 17 -5.65 5.15 -18.68
N TYR A 18 -5.14 5.10 -17.45
CA TYR A 18 -3.91 4.36 -17.15
C TYR A 18 -4.11 2.84 -17.24
N LEU A 19 -5.25 2.33 -16.78
CA LEU A 19 -5.59 0.90 -16.90
C LEU A 19 -5.75 0.49 -18.38
N GLU A 20 -6.46 1.27 -19.19
CA GLU A 20 -6.60 1.01 -20.62
C GLU A 20 -5.23 1.00 -21.31
N ASN A 21 -4.37 1.95 -20.99
CA ASN A 21 -3.02 1.98 -21.54
C ASN A 21 -2.18 0.76 -21.12
N CYS A 22 -2.30 0.28 -19.89
CA CYS A 22 -1.63 -0.95 -19.47
C CYS A 22 -2.09 -2.16 -20.27
N ILE A 23 -3.38 -2.25 -20.57
CA ILE A 23 -3.94 -3.34 -21.40
C ILE A 23 -3.44 -3.22 -22.83
N ASP A 24 -3.55 -2.04 -23.44
CA ASP A 24 -3.15 -1.80 -24.83
C ASP A 24 -1.67 -2.05 -25.08
N THR A 25 -0.83 -1.76 -24.09
CA THR A 25 0.63 -1.94 -24.17
C THR A 25 1.11 -3.30 -23.64
N GLY A 26 0.22 -4.11 -23.05
CA GLY A 26 0.55 -5.40 -22.46
C GLY A 26 1.31 -5.32 -21.12
N TRP A 27 1.46 -4.13 -20.52
CA TRP A 27 2.13 -3.95 -19.25
C TRP A 27 1.20 -4.16 -18.06
N ILE A 28 0.88 -5.41 -17.78
CA ILE A 28 0.01 -5.84 -16.67
C ILE A 28 0.78 -6.47 -15.49
N SER A 29 2.11 -6.48 -15.56
CA SER A 29 2.98 -7.01 -14.50
C SER A 29 3.53 -5.91 -13.58
N SER A 30 4.17 -6.32 -12.48
CA SER A 30 4.85 -5.44 -11.52
C SER A 30 6.06 -4.68 -12.12
N GLU A 31 6.53 -5.05 -13.30
CA GLU A 31 7.68 -4.41 -13.97
C GLU A 31 7.26 -3.28 -14.93
N GLY A 32 5.98 -2.95 -14.96
CA GLY A 32 5.43 -1.94 -15.85
C GLY A 32 5.95 -0.51 -15.57
N PRO A 33 5.92 0.38 -16.58
CA PRO A 33 6.44 1.74 -16.46
C PRO A 33 5.72 2.57 -15.40
N TYR A 34 4.42 2.35 -15.19
CA TYR A 34 3.64 3.07 -14.20
C TYR A 34 4.03 2.75 -12.76
N VAL A 35 4.54 1.54 -12.49
CA VAL A 35 5.06 1.18 -11.15
C VAL A 35 6.27 2.07 -10.84
N LYS A 36 7.24 2.14 -11.75
CA LYS A 36 8.44 2.97 -11.59
C LYS A 36 8.13 4.46 -11.51
N GLU A 37 7.19 4.91 -12.31
CA GLU A 37 6.73 6.30 -12.28
C GLU A 37 6.05 6.64 -10.94
N PHE A 38 5.19 5.76 -10.45
CA PHE A 38 4.54 5.90 -9.15
C PHE A 38 5.57 5.99 -8.01
N GLU A 39 6.53 5.07 -7.96
CA GLU A 39 7.59 5.08 -6.96
C GLU A 39 8.37 6.40 -6.95
N LYS A 40 8.72 6.91 -8.14
CA LYS A 40 9.46 8.16 -8.31
C LYS A 40 8.64 9.39 -7.87
N ILE A 41 7.38 9.48 -8.31
CA ILE A 41 6.53 10.63 -8.02
C ILE A 41 6.16 10.63 -6.53
N PHE A 42 5.77 9.48 -6.00
CA PHE A 42 5.34 9.37 -4.61
C PHE A 42 6.47 9.62 -3.62
N SER A 43 7.66 9.01 -3.84
CA SER A 43 8.82 9.25 -2.99
C SER A 43 9.21 10.73 -2.96
N LYS A 44 9.20 11.41 -4.12
CA LYS A 44 9.43 12.85 -4.21
C LYS A 44 8.37 13.66 -3.44
N ARG A 45 7.09 13.28 -3.56
CA ARG A 45 5.97 13.97 -2.90
C ARG A 45 6.10 13.94 -1.37
N VAL A 46 6.60 12.83 -0.81
CA VAL A 46 6.79 12.65 0.64
C VAL A 46 8.22 12.98 1.11
N GLY A 47 9.04 13.59 0.25
CA GLY A 47 10.41 14.01 0.59
C GLY A 47 11.36 12.84 0.86
N ARG A 48 11.14 11.69 0.24
CA ARG A 48 12.00 10.50 0.37
C ARG A 48 12.84 10.28 -0.89
N LYS A 49 14.02 9.68 -0.69
CA LYS A 49 14.95 9.40 -1.80
C LYS A 49 14.47 8.24 -2.68
N TYR A 50 13.86 7.25 -2.06
CA TYR A 50 13.37 6.04 -2.71
C TYR A 50 11.93 5.76 -2.33
N GLY A 51 11.20 5.09 -3.22
CA GLY A 51 9.89 4.50 -3.00
C GLY A 51 9.90 3.08 -3.51
N VAL A 52 9.14 2.21 -2.87
CA VAL A 52 8.92 0.82 -3.28
C VAL A 52 7.42 0.58 -3.33
N ALA A 53 6.90 0.28 -4.50
CA ALA A 53 5.51 -0.08 -4.68
C ALA A 53 5.27 -1.54 -4.29
N VAL A 54 4.20 -1.78 -3.56
CA VAL A 54 3.74 -3.11 -3.15
C VAL A 54 2.27 -3.28 -3.52
N CYS A 55 1.78 -4.50 -3.50
CA CYS A 55 0.43 -4.83 -4.00
C CYS A 55 -0.73 -4.22 -3.18
N ASN A 56 -0.51 -3.87 -1.92
CA ASN A 56 -1.53 -3.26 -1.05
C ASN A 56 -0.91 -2.67 0.22
N GLY A 57 -1.72 -1.94 1.01
CA GLY A 57 -1.29 -1.30 2.26
C GLY A 57 -0.86 -2.28 3.35
N THR A 58 -1.44 -3.47 3.42
CA THR A 58 -1.03 -4.50 4.40
C THR A 58 0.40 -4.96 4.13
N ALA A 59 0.73 -5.23 2.87
CA ALA A 59 2.09 -5.58 2.47
C ALA A 59 3.08 -4.41 2.71
N ALA A 60 2.63 -3.17 2.51
CA ALA A 60 3.45 -1.99 2.81
C ALA A 60 3.78 -1.88 4.30
N LEU A 61 2.81 -2.10 5.18
CA LEU A 61 3.00 -2.09 6.64
C LEU A 61 3.95 -3.20 7.08
N GLU A 62 3.75 -4.42 6.59
CA GLU A 62 4.61 -5.57 6.91
C GLU A 62 6.06 -5.31 6.47
N ALA A 63 6.26 -4.86 5.22
CA ALA A 63 7.59 -4.51 4.72
C ALA A 63 8.25 -3.38 5.51
N ALA A 64 7.48 -2.37 5.92
CA ALA A 64 7.99 -1.26 6.73
C ALA A 64 8.43 -1.72 8.13
N LEU A 65 7.66 -2.59 8.78
CA LEU A 65 8.00 -3.15 10.09
C LEU A 65 9.27 -3.99 10.03
N ILE A 66 9.39 -4.86 9.02
CA ILE A 66 10.60 -5.66 8.79
C ILE A 66 11.81 -4.75 8.52
N ALA A 67 11.64 -3.73 7.67
CA ALA A 67 12.70 -2.77 7.37
C ALA A 67 13.10 -1.92 8.59
N ALA A 68 12.18 -1.68 9.52
CA ALA A 68 12.45 -1.03 10.80
C ALA A 68 13.20 -1.93 11.80
N GLY A 69 13.36 -3.21 11.48
CA GLY A 69 14.11 -4.16 12.30
C GLY A 69 13.31 -4.81 13.42
N ILE A 70 11.98 -4.87 13.31
CA ILE A 70 11.14 -5.57 14.29
C ILE A 70 11.58 -7.03 14.41
N GLN A 71 11.78 -7.47 15.65
CA GLN A 71 12.15 -8.84 16.01
C GLN A 71 10.97 -9.56 16.65
N TYR A 72 11.09 -10.89 16.74
CA TYR A 72 10.10 -11.70 17.43
C TYR A 72 9.95 -11.26 18.90
N GLY A 73 8.71 -10.93 19.29
CA GLY A 73 8.37 -10.51 20.64
C GLY A 73 8.45 -9.00 20.89
N ASP A 74 8.88 -8.19 19.92
CA ASP A 74 8.85 -6.72 20.04
C ASP A 74 7.41 -6.21 20.11
N GLU A 75 7.15 -5.26 20.99
CA GLU A 75 5.85 -4.62 21.12
C GLU A 75 5.71 -3.44 20.16
N VAL A 76 4.60 -3.38 19.43
CA VAL A 76 4.32 -2.32 18.46
C VAL A 76 2.99 -1.65 18.79
N ILE A 77 3.05 -0.38 19.17
CA ILE A 77 1.86 0.42 19.49
C ILE A 77 1.08 0.75 18.22
N LEU A 78 -0.23 0.50 18.26
CA LEU A 78 -1.16 0.85 17.19
C LEU A 78 -2.45 1.45 17.77
N PRO A 79 -3.21 2.26 16.99
CA PRO A 79 -4.51 2.74 17.42
C PRO A 79 -5.49 1.58 17.63
N SER A 80 -6.32 1.65 18.69
CA SER A 80 -7.37 0.66 18.95
C SER A 80 -8.53 0.77 17.92
N PHE A 81 -8.74 1.94 17.34
CA PHE A 81 -9.69 2.17 16.25
C PHE A 81 -8.95 2.29 14.92
N THR A 82 -8.71 1.14 14.28
CA THR A 82 -8.03 1.05 12.98
C THR A 82 -8.45 -0.23 12.25
N ILE A 83 -8.01 -0.35 10.99
CA ILE A 83 -8.25 -1.56 10.20
C ILE A 83 -7.42 -2.72 10.75
N ILE A 84 -7.98 -3.92 10.76
CA ILE A 84 -7.33 -5.14 11.27
C ILE A 84 -5.97 -5.45 10.61
N SER A 85 -5.76 -4.94 9.40
CA SER A 85 -4.49 -5.08 8.67
C SER A 85 -3.29 -4.56 9.45
N CYS A 86 -3.47 -3.54 10.32
CA CYS A 86 -2.37 -3.01 11.13
C CYS A 86 -1.86 -4.05 12.12
N ALA A 87 -2.79 -4.68 12.89
CA ALA A 87 -2.42 -5.74 13.82
C ALA A 87 -1.88 -6.98 13.10
N SER A 88 -2.49 -7.35 11.96
CA SER A 88 -2.03 -8.49 11.16
C SER A 88 -0.61 -8.29 10.62
N ALA A 89 -0.26 -7.09 10.17
CA ALA A 89 1.09 -6.79 9.70
C ALA A 89 2.13 -6.90 10.82
N ILE A 90 1.80 -6.43 12.03
CA ILE A 90 2.67 -6.55 13.22
C ILE A 90 2.93 -8.02 13.55
N ILE A 91 1.88 -8.82 13.63
CA ILE A 91 1.98 -10.26 13.93
C ILE A 91 2.83 -10.98 12.88
N ARG A 92 2.62 -10.68 11.60
CA ARG A 92 3.40 -11.28 10.51
C ARG A 92 4.86 -10.88 10.53
N ALA A 93 5.17 -9.65 10.98
CA ALA A 93 6.55 -9.21 11.18
C ALA A 93 7.22 -9.82 12.43
N GLY A 94 6.46 -10.59 13.24
CA GLY A 94 6.94 -11.23 14.47
C GLY A 94 6.71 -10.41 15.74
N GLY A 95 6.10 -9.23 15.64
CA GLY A 95 5.81 -8.35 16.76
C GLY A 95 4.51 -8.69 17.49
N ILE A 96 4.31 -8.04 18.62
CA ILE A 96 3.11 -8.10 19.47
C ILE A 96 2.37 -6.77 19.34
N PRO A 97 1.13 -6.75 18.80
CA PRO A 97 0.34 -5.54 18.66
C PRO A 97 -0.26 -5.08 19.99
#